data_c0715cd24a0ab9b88bd9a09af45fcd88
#
_entry.id   c0715cd24a0ab9b88bd9a09af45fcd88
#
_cell.length_a   1.000
_cell.length_b   1.000
_cell.length_c   1.000
_cell.angle_alpha   90.00
_cell.angle_beta   90.00
_cell.angle_gamma   90.00
#
_symmetry.space_group_name_H-M   'P 1'
#
loop_
_entity.id
_entity.type
_entity.pdbx_description
1 polymer ?
#
loop_
_entity_poly.entity_id
_entity_poly.type
_entity_poly.pdbx_seq_one_letter_code
_entity_poly.pdbx_strand_id
1 'polypeptide(L)'
;MQSSAIRKLIIALACTGACSAAQADVVIVVAANNPVGNMSKDQIAQIFTGKAVAFPDGRKAVPIEQGPTSPTRSEFHVKVTGKDAAQLKAYWSKVIFSGAGQPPKEVSGADEMRKAVSSDASAIGYLEKSQIDSSLKVILTP
;
A
#
# COMPACT_ATOMS: atom_id res chain seq x y z
N MET A 1 -64.73 -34.14 17.38
CA MET A 1 -63.37 -34.47 17.68
C MET A 1 -62.49 -33.78 16.66
N GLN A 2 -62.01 -32.64 17.02
CA GLN A 2 -61.25 -31.78 16.10
C GLN A 2 -59.81 -31.70 16.60
N SER A 3 -58.91 -32.34 15.86
CA SER A 3 -57.49 -32.22 16.12
C SER A 3 -56.93 -31.03 15.33
N SER A 4 -56.71 -29.94 16.03
CA SER A 4 -56.05 -28.78 15.45
C SER A 4 -54.55 -29.00 15.40
N ALA A 5 -54.02 -29.26 14.23
CA ALA A 5 -52.59 -29.28 13.99
C ALA A 5 -52.04 -27.84 13.94
N ILE A 6 -51.36 -27.47 14.98
CA ILE A 6 -50.61 -26.19 15.02
C ILE A 6 -49.35 -26.36 14.19
N ARG A 7 -49.38 -25.79 12.98
CA ARG A 7 -48.18 -25.61 12.15
C ARG A 7 -47.27 -24.54 12.78
N LYS A 8 -46.23 -24.97 13.44
CA LYS A 8 -45.14 -24.09 13.85
C LYS A 8 -44.35 -23.69 12.62
N LEU A 9 -44.55 -22.50 12.15
CA LEU A 9 -43.73 -21.86 11.12
C LEU A 9 -42.40 -21.45 11.75
N ILE A 10 -41.35 -22.20 11.50
CA ILE A 10 -40.01 -21.82 11.91
C ILE A 10 -39.48 -20.87 10.84
N ILE A 11 -39.48 -19.58 11.13
CA ILE A 11 -38.79 -18.56 10.35
C ILE A 11 -37.31 -18.69 10.66
N ALA A 12 -36.56 -19.35 9.80
CA ALA A 12 -35.09 -19.33 9.84
C ALA A 12 -34.64 -17.95 9.36
N LEU A 13 -34.26 -17.10 10.31
CA LEU A 13 -33.61 -15.83 10.03
C LEU A 13 -32.17 -16.12 9.59
N ALA A 14 -31.97 -16.20 8.29
CA ALA A 14 -30.63 -16.29 7.71
C ALA A 14 -29.93 -14.93 7.89
N CYS A 15 -29.13 -14.81 8.94
CA CYS A 15 -28.14 -13.75 9.04
C CYS A 15 -27.08 -13.96 7.97
N THR A 16 -27.29 -13.44 6.78
CA THR A 16 -26.23 -13.21 5.81
C THR A 16 -25.33 -12.10 6.36
N GLY A 17 -24.35 -12.50 7.16
CA GLY A 17 -23.25 -11.62 7.51
C GLY A 17 -22.52 -11.23 6.23
N ALA A 18 -22.79 -10.05 5.70
CA ALA A 18 -21.95 -9.44 4.70
C ALA A 18 -20.58 -9.20 5.37
N CYS A 19 -19.63 -10.09 5.14
CA CYS A 19 -18.22 -9.82 5.38
C CYS A 19 -17.84 -8.71 4.40
N SER A 20 -18.02 -7.46 4.81
CA SER A 20 -17.33 -6.34 4.18
C SER A 20 -15.85 -6.62 4.37
N ALA A 21 -15.19 -7.12 3.34
CA ALA A 21 -13.75 -7.07 3.28
C ALA A 21 -13.39 -5.58 3.37
N ALA A 22 -12.94 -5.15 4.55
CA ALA A 22 -12.39 -3.82 4.72
C ALA A 22 -11.19 -3.74 3.79
N GLN A 23 -11.35 -3.07 2.65
CA GLN A 23 -10.25 -2.74 1.78
C GLN A 23 -9.36 -1.79 2.58
N ALA A 24 -8.14 -2.22 2.88
CA ALA A 24 -7.16 -1.37 3.51
C ALA A 24 -6.90 -0.18 2.58
N ASP A 25 -7.14 1.04 3.07
CA ASP A 25 -6.87 2.27 2.33
C ASP A 25 -5.37 2.55 2.38
N VAL A 26 -4.63 2.11 1.38
CA VAL A 26 -3.21 2.43 1.26
C VAL A 26 -3.04 3.89 0.87
N VAL A 27 -2.15 4.58 1.55
CA VAL A 27 -1.75 5.97 1.25
C VAL A 27 -0.25 6.05 1.12
N ILE A 28 0.21 7.00 0.30
CA ILE A 28 1.64 7.24 0.08
C ILE A 28 2.09 8.39 0.97
N VAL A 29 3.21 8.18 1.67
CA VAL A 29 3.68 9.05 2.73
C VAL A 29 5.14 9.45 2.56
N VAL A 30 5.45 10.64 3.05
CA VAL A 30 6.79 11.17 3.25
C VAL A 30 6.90 11.70 4.68
N ALA A 31 8.11 12.05 5.11
CA ALA A 31 8.30 12.71 6.40
C ALA A 31 7.50 14.03 6.46
N ALA A 32 6.97 14.38 7.63
CA ALA A 32 6.17 15.59 7.81
C ALA A 32 6.92 16.86 7.43
N ASN A 33 8.25 16.89 7.61
CA ASN A 33 9.12 18.02 7.26
C ASN A 33 9.56 18.03 5.78
N ASN A 34 9.16 17.05 4.98
CA ASN A 34 9.43 17.04 3.54
C ASN A 34 8.54 18.08 2.85
N PRO A 35 9.10 19.08 2.12
CA PRO A 35 8.30 20.11 1.47
C PRO A 35 7.63 19.67 0.17
N VAL A 36 7.80 18.40 -0.28
CA VAL A 36 7.12 17.93 -1.49
C VAL A 36 5.60 18.00 -1.31
N GLY A 37 4.90 18.45 -2.35
CA GLY A 37 3.45 18.49 -2.39
C GLY A 37 2.85 17.16 -2.88
N ASN A 38 1.57 17.20 -3.25
CA ASN A 38 0.90 16.04 -3.82
C ASN A 38 1.59 15.59 -5.11
N MET A 39 1.67 14.28 -5.28
CA MET A 39 2.24 13.64 -6.47
C MET A 39 1.21 12.78 -7.17
N SER A 40 1.36 12.62 -8.49
CA SER A 40 0.54 11.71 -9.27
C SER A 40 0.94 10.25 -9.06
N LYS A 41 0.04 9.32 -9.39
CA LYS A 41 0.35 7.89 -9.41
C LYS A 41 1.57 7.57 -10.28
N ASP A 42 1.65 8.18 -11.45
CA ASP A 42 2.75 7.94 -12.40
C ASP A 42 4.08 8.40 -11.84
N GLN A 43 4.13 9.55 -11.20
CA GLN A 43 5.35 10.04 -10.56
C GLN A 43 5.83 9.10 -9.45
N ILE A 44 4.92 8.61 -8.62
CA ILE A 44 5.23 7.65 -7.56
C ILE A 44 5.64 6.30 -8.15
N ALA A 45 4.94 5.80 -9.15
CA ALA A 45 5.28 4.57 -9.83
C ALA A 45 6.69 4.59 -10.43
N GLN A 46 7.11 5.71 -11.00
CA GLN A 46 8.46 5.87 -11.54
C GLN A 46 9.53 5.79 -10.43
N ILE A 47 9.27 6.34 -9.26
CA ILE A 47 10.20 6.25 -8.12
C ILE A 47 10.30 4.81 -7.63
N PHE A 48 9.18 4.12 -7.42
CA PHE A 48 9.17 2.75 -6.91
C PHE A 48 9.63 1.70 -7.91
N THR A 49 9.65 2.02 -9.19
CA THR A 49 10.20 1.14 -10.24
C THR A 49 11.62 1.50 -10.67
N GLY A 50 12.24 2.47 -10.00
CA GLY A 50 13.62 2.88 -10.27
C GLY A 50 13.81 3.73 -11.53
N LYS A 51 12.74 4.16 -12.19
CA LYS A 51 12.79 5.02 -13.37
C LYS A 51 13.06 6.49 -13.03
N ALA A 52 12.74 6.90 -11.80
CA ALA A 52 13.06 8.21 -11.25
C ALA A 52 13.74 8.05 -9.90
N VAL A 53 14.70 8.91 -9.61
CA VAL A 53 15.48 8.91 -8.36
C VAL A 53 15.31 10.20 -7.56
N ALA A 54 14.41 11.06 -8.00
CA ALA A 54 14.15 12.35 -7.40
C ALA A 54 12.66 12.68 -7.33
N PHE A 55 12.30 13.49 -6.35
CA PHE A 55 11.00 14.15 -6.29
C PHE A 55 10.87 15.21 -7.40
N PRO A 56 9.64 15.70 -7.67
CA PRO A 56 9.45 16.75 -8.69
C PRO A 56 10.23 18.03 -8.45
N ASP A 57 10.59 18.32 -7.20
CA ASP A 57 11.41 19.47 -6.83
C ASP A 57 12.93 19.25 -6.99
N GLY A 58 13.34 18.11 -7.51
CA GLY A 58 14.73 17.73 -7.79
C GLY A 58 15.49 17.10 -6.64
N ARG A 59 14.90 17.03 -5.44
CA ARG A 59 15.54 16.37 -4.29
C ARG A 59 15.47 14.86 -4.42
N LYS A 60 16.49 14.19 -3.86
CA LYS A 60 16.58 12.73 -3.88
C LYS A 60 15.33 12.08 -3.26
N ALA A 61 14.79 11.08 -3.92
CA ALA A 61 13.72 10.23 -3.45
C ALA A 61 14.22 8.80 -3.26
N VAL A 62 14.04 8.27 -2.06
CA VAL A 62 14.43 6.91 -1.68
C VAL A 62 13.18 6.10 -1.34
N PRO A 63 12.71 5.22 -2.24
CA PRO A 63 11.54 4.40 -1.98
C PRO A 63 11.85 3.33 -0.93
N ILE A 64 10.89 3.13 -0.03
CA ILE A 64 10.93 2.08 1.00
C ILE A 64 9.74 1.16 0.76
N GLU A 65 10.01 -0.14 0.73
CA GLU A 65 9.02 -1.20 0.50
C GLU A 65 8.71 -1.97 1.78
N GLN A 66 7.51 -2.49 1.88
CA GLN A 66 7.21 -3.56 2.84
C GLN A 66 7.62 -4.91 2.25
N GLY A 67 7.73 -5.94 3.11
CA GLY A 67 8.11 -7.27 2.68
C GLY A 67 7.12 -7.92 1.70
N PRO A 68 7.54 -8.95 0.96
CA PRO A 68 6.74 -9.52 -0.14
C PRO A 68 5.43 -10.18 0.30
N THR A 69 5.28 -10.51 1.58
CA THR A 69 4.05 -11.10 2.13
C THR A 69 3.04 -10.04 2.62
N SER A 70 3.38 -8.76 2.58
CA SER A 70 2.51 -7.68 3.03
C SER A 70 1.32 -7.48 2.08
N PRO A 71 0.06 -7.56 2.57
CA PRO A 71 -1.11 -7.23 1.77
C PRO A 71 -1.14 -5.74 1.38
N THR A 72 -0.61 -4.86 2.22
CA THR A 72 -0.49 -3.42 1.92
C THR A 72 0.43 -3.17 0.73
N ARG A 73 1.54 -3.92 0.62
CA ARG A 73 2.43 -3.89 -0.55
C ARG A 73 1.69 -4.31 -1.82
N SER A 74 0.96 -5.41 -1.77
CA SER A 74 0.19 -5.90 -2.93
C SER A 74 -0.83 -4.87 -3.40
N GLU A 75 -1.57 -4.27 -2.48
CA GLU A 75 -2.54 -3.23 -2.77
C GLU A 75 -1.88 -1.97 -3.37
N PHE A 76 -0.78 -1.53 -2.79
CA PHE A 76 -0.01 -0.40 -3.32
C PHE A 76 0.41 -0.62 -4.77
N HIS A 77 1.04 -1.76 -5.07
CA HIS A 77 1.52 -2.01 -6.41
C HIS A 77 0.40 -2.16 -7.43
N VAL A 78 -0.68 -2.84 -7.10
CA VAL A 78 -1.85 -2.94 -7.99
C VAL A 78 -2.44 -1.58 -8.29
N LYS A 79 -2.59 -0.71 -7.29
CA LYS A 79 -3.22 0.62 -7.44
C LYS A 79 -2.29 1.66 -8.08
N VAL A 80 -1.00 1.60 -7.83
CA VAL A 80 -0.03 2.64 -8.22
C VAL A 80 0.83 2.21 -9.40
N THR A 81 1.47 1.06 -9.33
CA THR A 81 2.36 0.58 -10.42
C THR A 81 1.64 -0.28 -11.46
N GLY A 82 0.43 -0.75 -11.15
CA GLY A 82 -0.32 -1.65 -12.01
C GLY A 82 0.26 -3.07 -12.10
N LYS A 83 1.12 -3.46 -11.19
CA LYS A 83 1.79 -4.77 -11.17
C LYS A 83 1.34 -5.61 -9.99
N ASP A 84 1.03 -6.88 -10.24
CA ASP A 84 0.90 -7.88 -9.19
C ASP A 84 2.28 -8.38 -8.71
N ALA A 85 2.29 -9.26 -7.70
CA ALA A 85 3.53 -9.77 -7.12
C ALA A 85 4.41 -10.52 -8.14
N ALA A 86 3.81 -11.30 -9.05
CA ALA A 86 4.54 -12.04 -10.08
C ALA A 86 5.14 -11.11 -11.13
N GLN A 87 4.38 -10.13 -11.58
CA GLN A 87 4.85 -9.11 -12.53
C GLN A 87 5.96 -8.25 -11.93
N LEU A 88 5.84 -7.88 -10.66
CA LEU A 88 6.86 -7.11 -9.95
C LEU A 88 8.17 -7.90 -9.81
N LYS A 89 8.07 -9.17 -9.45
CA LYS A 89 9.22 -10.07 -9.35
C LYS A 89 9.94 -10.22 -10.70
N ALA A 90 9.18 -10.43 -11.78
CA ALA A 90 9.73 -10.53 -13.13
C ALA A 90 10.40 -9.22 -13.57
N TYR A 91 9.79 -8.09 -13.26
CA TYR A 91 10.33 -6.76 -13.56
C TYR A 91 11.70 -6.57 -12.89
N TRP A 92 11.79 -6.79 -11.58
CA TRP A 92 13.05 -6.61 -10.84
C TRP A 92 14.12 -7.62 -11.24
N SER A 93 13.76 -8.86 -11.53
CA SER A 93 14.71 -9.85 -12.04
C SER A 93 15.37 -9.38 -13.33
N LYS A 94 14.60 -8.80 -14.24
CA LYS A 94 15.10 -8.23 -15.49
C LYS A 94 16.01 -7.00 -15.24
N VAL A 95 15.59 -6.10 -14.35
CA VAL A 95 16.36 -4.89 -14.01
C VAL A 95 17.70 -5.24 -13.37
N ILE A 96 17.70 -6.15 -12.41
CA ILE A 96 18.93 -6.63 -11.73
C ILE A 96 19.86 -7.33 -12.72
N PHE A 97 19.32 -8.23 -13.54
CA PHE A 97 20.11 -8.97 -14.53
C PHE A 97 20.78 -8.04 -15.55
N SER A 98 20.09 -6.98 -15.99
CA SER A 98 20.64 -5.99 -16.91
C SER A 98 21.61 -4.99 -16.27
N GLY A 99 21.75 -5.01 -14.94
CA GLY A 99 22.57 -4.03 -14.19
C GLY A 99 21.97 -2.62 -14.14
N ALA A 100 20.68 -2.45 -14.51
CA ALA A 100 20.05 -1.14 -14.61
C ALA A 100 19.60 -0.54 -13.25
N GLY A 101 19.61 -1.33 -12.18
CA GLY A 101 19.23 -0.84 -10.85
C GLY A 101 19.04 -1.94 -9.82
N GLN A 102 18.59 -1.54 -8.65
CA GLN A 102 18.29 -2.40 -7.51
C GLN A 102 16.86 -2.14 -7.04
N PRO A 103 16.15 -3.16 -6.50
CA PRO A 103 14.85 -2.93 -5.89
C PRO A 103 14.97 -2.04 -4.65
N PRO A 104 13.87 -1.39 -4.23
CA PRO A 104 13.86 -0.59 -3.02
C PRO A 104 14.22 -1.42 -1.78
N LYS A 105 14.72 -0.72 -0.75
CA LYS A 105 14.94 -1.32 0.58
C LYS A 105 13.61 -1.79 1.16
N GLU A 106 13.60 -2.99 1.71
CA GLU A 106 12.44 -3.56 2.39
C GLU A 106 12.52 -3.37 3.91
N VAL A 107 11.35 -3.14 4.52
CA VAL A 107 11.14 -3.12 5.97
C VAL A 107 10.09 -4.17 6.34
N SER A 108 10.08 -4.63 7.60
CA SER A 108 9.26 -5.78 8.00
C SER A 108 7.79 -5.46 8.26
N GLY A 109 7.37 -4.21 8.32
CA GLY A 109 5.98 -3.85 8.57
C GLY A 109 5.73 -2.36 8.76
N ALA A 110 4.53 -2.02 9.24
CA ALA A 110 4.06 -0.66 9.39
C ALA A 110 4.91 0.19 10.34
N ASP A 111 5.33 -0.36 11.47
CA ASP A 111 6.12 0.39 12.47
C ASP A 111 7.50 0.73 11.93
N GLU A 112 8.17 -0.21 11.28
CA GLU A 112 9.45 0.05 10.63
C GLU A 112 9.31 1.01 9.45
N MET A 113 8.22 0.91 8.68
CA MET A 113 7.92 1.84 7.59
C MET A 113 7.77 3.26 8.13
N ARG A 114 6.97 3.47 9.17
CA ARG A 114 6.82 4.79 9.83
C ARG A 114 8.17 5.34 10.28
N LYS A 115 8.96 4.53 10.96
CA LYS A 115 10.27 4.91 11.45
C LYS A 115 11.23 5.28 10.31
N ALA A 116 11.30 4.46 9.27
CA ALA A 116 12.17 4.69 8.13
C ALA A 116 11.81 5.97 7.37
N VAL A 117 10.53 6.22 7.16
CA VAL A 117 10.05 7.41 6.43
C VAL A 117 10.15 8.67 7.27
N SER A 118 9.77 8.62 8.55
CA SER A 118 9.79 9.81 9.42
C SER A 118 11.19 10.30 9.76
N SER A 119 12.18 9.41 9.75
CA SER A 119 13.58 9.74 10.11
C SER A 119 14.42 10.22 8.93
N ASP A 120 13.93 10.12 7.70
CA ASP A 120 14.67 10.52 6.50
C ASP A 120 13.76 11.32 5.55
N ALA A 121 14.07 12.61 5.40
CA ALA A 121 13.31 13.51 4.53
C ALA A 121 13.39 13.13 3.04
N SER A 122 14.32 12.27 2.63
CA SER A 122 14.38 11.73 1.26
C SER A 122 13.54 10.46 1.06
N ALA A 123 13.08 9.83 2.14
CA ALA A 123 12.31 8.60 2.05
C ALA A 123 10.87 8.83 1.58
N ILE A 124 10.37 7.88 0.81
CA ILE A 124 8.97 7.77 0.40
C ILE A 124 8.51 6.34 0.63
N GLY A 125 7.36 6.18 1.23
CA GLY A 125 6.79 4.87 1.56
C GLY A 125 5.29 4.87 1.43
N TYR A 126 4.68 3.79 1.90
CA TYR A 126 3.23 3.63 1.92
C TYR A 126 2.79 2.90 3.19
N LEU A 127 1.61 3.24 3.66
CA LEU A 127 0.99 2.66 4.84
C LEU A 127 -0.52 2.59 4.64
N GLU A 128 -1.20 1.84 5.49
CA GLU A 128 -2.64 1.99 5.63
C GLU A 128 -2.96 3.32 6.30
N LYS A 129 -4.04 3.97 5.87
CA LYS A 129 -4.46 5.26 6.41
C LYS A 129 -4.59 5.27 7.93
N SER A 130 -5.03 4.17 8.53
CA SER A 130 -5.15 4.00 9.99
C SER A 130 -3.81 3.98 10.74
N GLN A 131 -2.69 3.82 10.03
CA GLN A 131 -1.34 3.69 10.60
C GLN A 131 -0.53 4.99 10.54
N ILE A 132 -1.12 6.07 10.02
CA ILE A 132 -0.48 7.37 9.88
C ILE A 132 -0.51 8.11 11.21
N ASP A 133 0.60 8.77 11.53
CA ASP A 133 0.72 9.69 12.66
C ASP A 133 1.22 11.08 12.21
N SER A 134 1.43 11.98 13.18
CA SER A 134 1.85 13.36 12.91
C SER A 134 3.29 13.50 12.36
N SER A 135 4.10 12.44 12.43
CA SER A 135 5.46 12.41 11.88
C SER A 135 5.50 12.23 10.36
N LEU A 136 4.35 11.93 9.74
CA LEU A 136 4.20 11.62 8.33
C LEU A 136 3.22 12.58 7.64
N LYS A 137 3.43 12.78 6.35
CA LYS A 137 2.55 13.54 5.47
C LYS A 137 2.09 12.66 4.31
N VAL A 138 0.78 12.62 4.08
CA VAL A 138 0.18 11.92 2.93
C VAL A 138 0.31 12.79 1.69
N ILE A 139 0.87 12.23 0.62
CA ILE A 139 1.05 12.92 -0.67
C ILE A 139 0.21 12.35 -1.80
N LEU A 140 -0.38 11.18 -1.61
CA LEU A 140 -1.36 10.59 -2.52
C LEU A 140 -2.25 9.60 -1.77
N THR A 141 -3.53 9.65 -2.05
CA THR A 141 -4.52 8.59 -1.74
C THR A 141 -5.00 8.02 -3.08
N PRO A 142 -4.48 6.85 -3.48
CA PRO A 142 -4.79 6.28 -4.78
C PRO A 142 -6.21 5.75 -4.93
#